data_ca58fc14d7f3dd015d2ee3385e0a4821
#
_entry.id   ca58fc14d7f3dd015d2ee3385e0a4821
#
_cell.length_a   1.000
_cell.length_b   1.000
_cell.length_c   1.000
_cell.angle_alpha   90.00
_cell.angle_beta   90.00
_cell.angle_gamma   90.00
#
_symmetry.space_group_name_H-M   'P 1'
#
loop_
_entity.id
_entity.type
_entity.pdbx_description
1 polymer ?
#
loop_
_entity_poly.entity_id
_entity_poly.type
_entity_poly.pdbx_seq_one_letter_code
_entity_poly.pdbx_strand_id
1 'polypeptide(L)'
;MAKAYFYPEPTNILLSTGKSHVTMWNITDDADLQSRQGLFTRKIPRPKYVTCAAFAKNGEVLTGDSDGNVMVWRGVKVVRVLKGAHSGTVGDIKVMEDGSFVSGKKI
;
A
#
# COMPACT_ATOMS: atom_id res chain seq x y z
N MET A 1 -4.55 10.93 7.71
CA MET A 1 -3.17 11.43 7.60
C MET A 1 -2.52 10.84 6.37
N ALA A 2 -1.94 11.66 5.52
CA ALA A 2 -1.27 11.19 4.31
C ALA A 2 0.18 10.83 4.62
N LYS A 3 0.64 9.74 4.00
CA LYS A 3 2.03 9.29 4.11
C LYS A 3 2.59 9.05 2.73
N ALA A 4 3.90 9.20 2.59
CA ALA A 4 4.60 8.95 1.34
C ALA A 4 5.70 7.92 1.57
N TYR A 5 5.86 7.02 0.61
CA TYR A 5 6.84 5.94 0.65
C TYR A 5 7.60 5.90 -0.67
N PHE A 6 8.91 5.83 -0.60
CA PHE A 6 9.72 5.64 -1.80
C PHE A 6 9.86 4.15 -2.09
N TYR A 7 9.68 3.78 -3.36
CA TYR A 7 9.95 2.41 -3.79
C TYR A 7 11.43 2.10 -3.60
N PRO A 8 11.76 0.84 -3.27
CA PRO A 8 13.15 0.42 -3.20
C PRO A 8 13.85 0.60 -4.54
N GLU A 9 15.14 0.86 -4.50
CA GLU A 9 15.93 1.08 -5.71
C GLU A 9 15.84 -0.08 -6.70
N PRO A 10 15.99 0.22 -8.01
CA PRO A 10 16.28 1.50 -8.63
C PRO A 10 15.05 2.06 -9.34
N THR A 11 14.18 2.78 -8.66
CA THR A 11 12.97 3.28 -9.29
C THR A 11 12.77 4.77 -9.00
N ASN A 12 12.02 5.43 -9.90
CA ASN A 12 11.56 6.79 -9.72
C ASN A 12 10.08 6.81 -9.31
N ILE A 13 9.67 5.84 -8.50
CA ILE A 13 8.28 5.68 -8.09
C ILE A 13 8.14 6.04 -6.63
N LEU A 14 7.12 6.84 -6.34
CA LEU A 14 6.72 7.25 -5.01
C LEU A 14 5.30 6.77 -4.77
N LEU A 15 5.04 6.18 -3.61
CA LEU A 15 3.71 5.77 -3.20
C LEU A 15 3.20 6.74 -2.15
N SER A 16 1.99 7.26 -2.32
CA SER A 16 1.33 8.03 -1.28
C SER A 16 0.05 7.33 -0.83
N THR A 17 -0.23 7.40 0.46
CA THR A 17 -1.42 6.81 1.07
C THR A 17 -2.08 7.83 1.98
N GLY A 18 -3.35 7.64 2.26
CA GLY A 18 -4.08 8.52 3.16
C GLY A 18 -5.56 8.18 3.21
N LYS A 19 -6.39 9.20 3.37
CA LYS A 19 -7.83 9.01 3.46
C LYS A 19 -8.36 8.49 2.13
N SER A 20 -8.77 7.23 2.14
CA SER A 20 -9.41 6.55 1.00
C SER A 20 -8.57 6.55 -0.27
N HIS A 21 -7.22 6.65 -0.18
CA HIS A 21 -6.42 6.64 -1.39
C HIS A 21 -5.10 5.90 -1.27
N VAL A 22 -4.71 5.30 -2.38
CA VAL A 22 -3.37 4.81 -2.65
C VAL A 22 -3.02 5.35 -4.04
N THR A 23 -1.99 6.16 -4.13
CA THR A 23 -1.58 6.79 -5.40
C THR A 23 -0.11 6.49 -5.67
N MET A 24 0.17 6.05 -6.88
CA MET A 24 1.53 5.80 -7.34
C MET A 24 1.95 6.96 -8.23
N TRP A 25 3.09 7.55 -7.91
CA TRP A 25 3.66 8.68 -8.63
C TRP A 25 4.91 8.23 -9.35
N ASN A 26 4.96 8.45 -10.63
CA ASN A 26 6.14 8.16 -11.44
C ASN A 26 6.81 9.47 -11.84
N ILE A 27 8.10 9.61 -11.53
CA ILE A 27 8.88 10.77 -11.91
C ILE A 27 9.56 10.43 -13.24
N THR A 28 9.18 11.15 -14.29
CA THR A 28 9.75 10.94 -15.62
C THR A 28 11.10 11.64 -15.76
N ASP A 29 11.83 11.34 -16.82
CA ASP A 29 13.14 11.96 -17.10
C ASP A 29 13.05 13.48 -17.30
N ASP A 30 11.87 13.97 -17.67
CA ASP A 30 11.61 15.42 -17.81
C ASP A 30 11.26 16.09 -16.48
N ALA A 31 11.38 15.37 -15.37
CA ALA A 31 10.94 15.80 -14.04
C ALA A 31 9.42 16.04 -13.93
N ASP A 32 8.64 15.49 -14.86
CA ASP A 32 7.20 15.49 -14.75
C ASP A 32 6.73 14.39 -13.80
N LEU A 33 5.64 14.66 -13.07
CA LEU A 33 5.00 13.70 -12.20
C LEU A 33 3.77 13.13 -12.89
N GLN A 34 3.74 11.82 -13.06
CA GLN A 34 2.56 11.11 -13.51
C GLN A 34 1.98 10.31 -12.36
N SER A 35 0.70 10.47 -12.09
CA SER A 35 0.05 9.77 -11.00
C SER A 35 -0.92 8.71 -11.52
N ARG A 36 -1.01 7.60 -10.80
CA ARG A 36 -2.01 6.56 -11.05
C ARG A 36 -2.62 6.17 -9.72
N GLN A 37 -3.93 6.25 -9.62
CA GLN A 37 -4.64 5.89 -8.40
C GLN A 37 -4.89 4.40 -8.35
N GLY A 38 -4.80 3.83 -7.15
CA GLY A 38 -5.17 2.44 -6.91
C GLY A 38 -6.65 2.22 -7.24
N LEU A 39 -6.97 1.07 -7.81
CA LEU A 39 -8.31 0.73 -8.27
C LEU A 39 -9.03 -0.12 -7.22
N PHE A 40 -10.11 0.42 -6.68
CA PHE A 40 -11.01 -0.29 -5.79
C PHE A 40 -12.27 -0.69 -6.56
N THR A 41 -12.88 -1.81 -6.17
CA THR A 41 -14.06 -2.36 -6.83
C THR A 41 -15.16 -2.64 -5.81
N ARG A 42 -16.30 -3.14 -6.27
CA ARG A 42 -17.37 -3.56 -5.36
C ARG A 42 -16.94 -4.68 -4.43
N LYS A 43 -16.10 -5.60 -4.92
CA LYS A 43 -15.57 -6.72 -4.12
C LYS A 43 -14.45 -6.27 -3.19
N ILE A 44 -13.77 -5.17 -3.56
CA ILE A 44 -12.64 -4.62 -2.81
C ILE A 44 -12.97 -3.15 -2.57
N PRO A 45 -13.81 -2.86 -1.56
CA PRO A 45 -14.25 -1.49 -1.31
C PRO A 45 -13.11 -0.62 -0.80
N ARG A 46 -13.21 0.65 -1.11
CA ARG A 46 -12.22 1.64 -0.69
C ARG A 46 -12.23 1.78 0.83
N PRO A 47 -11.09 1.59 1.51
CA PRO A 47 -11.03 1.78 2.96
C PRO A 47 -11.16 3.25 3.33
N LYS A 48 -11.57 3.52 4.57
CA LYS A 48 -11.67 4.88 5.07
C LYS A 48 -10.30 5.56 5.15
N TYR A 49 -9.32 4.85 5.73
CA TYR A 49 -7.94 5.32 5.80
C TYR A 49 -6.99 4.19 5.46
N VAL A 50 -6.00 4.48 4.62
CA VAL A 50 -4.86 3.60 4.41
C VAL A 50 -3.76 4.09 5.36
N THR A 51 -3.35 3.24 6.29
CA THR A 51 -2.55 3.65 7.44
C THR A 51 -1.07 3.32 7.32
N CYS A 52 -0.73 2.34 6.51
CA CYS A 52 0.67 1.95 6.35
C CYS A 52 0.87 1.22 5.03
N ALA A 53 2.11 1.13 4.60
CA ALA A 53 2.48 0.42 3.39
C ALA A 53 3.88 -0.16 3.52
N ALA A 54 4.15 -1.23 2.77
CA ALA A 54 5.46 -1.85 2.67
C ALA A 54 5.62 -2.43 1.27
N PHE A 55 6.87 -2.66 0.88
CA PHE A 55 7.20 -3.18 -0.44
C PHE A 55 7.73 -4.60 -0.32
N ALA A 56 7.12 -5.53 -1.07
CA ALA A 56 7.59 -6.90 -1.15
C ALA A 56 8.75 -7.02 -2.13
N LYS A 57 9.56 -8.06 -1.97
CA LYS A 57 10.73 -8.28 -2.82
C LYS A 57 10.39 -8.50 -4.30
N ASN A 58 9.19 -9.02 -4.57
CA ASN A 58 8.72 -9.27 -5.93
C ASN A 58 8.11 -8.04 -6.62
N GLY A 59 8.22 -6.87 -6.01
CA GLY A 59 7.66 -5.63 -6.54
C GLY A 59 6.22 -5.35 -6.17
N GLU A 60 5.58 -6.25 -5.43
CA GLU A 60 4.23 -6.01 -4.94
C GLU A 60 4.24 -5.04 -3.77
N VAL A 61 3.11 -4.37 -3.55
CA VAL A 61 2.93 -3.43 -2.45
C VAL A 61 1.90 -3.98 -1.49
N LEU A 62 2.17 -3.84 -0.20
CA LEU A 62 1.26 -4.23 0.87
C LEU A 62 0.75 -2.97 1.54
N THR A 63 -0.57 -2.85 1.73
CA THR A 63 -1.15 -1.73 2.47
C THR A 63 -2.01 -2.25 3.61
N GLY A 64 -1.94 -1.55 4.74
CA GLY A 64 -2.84 -1.78 5.87
C GLY A 64 -3.80 -0.63 6.00
N ASP A 65 -4.99 -0.89 6.56
CA ASP A 65 -6.01 0.14 6.66
C ASP A 65 -6.67 0.18 8.04
N SER A 66 -7.56 1.16 8.19
CA SER A 66 -8.26 1.40 9.46
C SER A 66 -9.31 0.34 9.79
N ASP A 67 -9.68 -0.49 8.82
CA ASP A 67 -10.64 -1.59 9.03
C ASP A 67 -9.95 -2.89 9.44
N GLY A 68 -8.63 -2.89 9.55
CA GLY A 68 -7.86 -4.06 9.95
C GLY A 68 -7.52 -4.99 8.81
N ASN A 69 -7.69 -4.55 7.58
CA ASN A 69 -7.41 -5.36 6.38
C ASN A 69 -6.02 -5.06 5.84
N VAL A 70 -5.42 -6.08 5.24
CA VAL A 70 -4.16 -5.93 4.51
C VAL A 70 -4.44 -6.25 3.04
N MET A 71 -4.06 -5.37 2.15
CA MET A 71 -4.23 -5.54 0.71
C MET A 71 -2.88 -5.70 0.04
N VAL A 72 -2.80 -6.63 -0.91
CA VAL A 72 -1.62 -6.83 -1.74
C VAL A 72 -1.90 -6.27 -3.12
N TRP A 73 -1.04 -5.40 -3.58
CA TRP A 73 -1.17 -4.68 -4.84
C TRP A 73 -0.13 -5.09 -5.85
N ARG A 74 -0.56 -5.24 -7.10
CA ARG A 74 0.35 -5.36 -8.23
C ARG A 74 0.06 -4.21 -9.18
N GLY A 75 0.97 -3.24 -9.23
CA GLY A 75 0.67 -1.97 -9.88
C GLY A 75 -0.47 -1.28 -9.18
N VAL A 76 -1.49 -0.84 -9.90
CA VAL A 76 -2.66 -0.16 -9.34
C VAL A 76 -3.82 -1.09 -9.02
N LYS A 77 -3.63 -2.41 -9.20
CA LYS A 77 -4.68 -3.40 -8.96
C LYS A 77 -4.43 -4.15 -7.66
N VAL A 78 -5.51 -4.37 -6.89
CA VAL A 78 -5.47 -5.22 -5.71
C VAL A 78 -5.58 -6.67 -6.19
N VAL A 79 -4.58 -7.49 -5.88
CA VAL A 79 -4.57 -8.90 -6.28
C VAL A 79 -4.99 -9.81 -5.13
N ARG A 80 -4.99 -9.31 -3.90
CA ARG A 80 -5.30 -10.11 -2.72
C ARG A 80 -5.73 -9.22 -1.56
N VAL A 81 -6.71 -9.69 -0.79
CA VAL A 81 -7.15 -8.99 0.43
C VAL A 81 -7.11 -9.98 1.59
N LEU A 82 -6.45 -9.61 2.66
CA LEU A 82 -6.46 -10.34 3.92
C LEU A 82 -7.44 -9.64 4.85
N LYS A 83 -8.72 -10.03 4.75
CA LYS A 83 -9.79 -9.42 5.54
C LYS A 83 -9.65 -9.79 6.99
N GLY A 84 -9.82 -8.79 7.86
CA GLY A 84 -9.81 -9.02 9.29
C GLY A 84 -8.49 -9.54 9.82
N ALA A 85 -7.38 -9.22 9.16
CA ALA A 85 -6.05 -9.59 9.65
C ALA A 85 -5.86 -9.07 11.09
N HIS A 86 -6.47 -7.93 11.39
CA HIS A 86 -6.50 -7.35 12.74
C HIS A 86 -7.91 -6.90 13.08
N SER A 87 -8.22 -6.87 14.38
CA SER A 87 -9.53 -6.42 14.87
C SER A 87 -9.67 -4.90 14.91
N GLY A 88 -8.65 -4.16 14.52
CA GLY A 88 -8.63 -2.72 14.47
C GLY A 88 -7.63 -2.23 13.45
N THR A 89 -7.29 -0.95 13.50
CA THR A 89 -6.37 -0.33 12.55
C THR A 89 -5.04 -1.08 12.45
N VAL A 90 -4.59 -1.35 11.23
CA VAL A 90 -3.25 -1.89 10.99
C VAL A 90 -2.24 -0.77 11.24
N GLY A 91 -1.32 -0.98 12.16
CA GLY A 91 -0.33 0.04 12.56
C GLY A 91 0.94 0.00 11.75
N ASP A 92 1.37 -1.19 11.35
CA ASP A 92 2.63 -1.35 10.62
C ASP A 92 2.66 -2.67 9.86
N ILE A 93 3.44 -2.69 8.80
CA ILE A 93 3.72 -3.89 8.00
C ILE A 93 5.22 -3.95 7.75
N LYS A 94 5.82 -5.11 8.01
CA LYS A 94 7.25 -5.32 7.78
C LYS A 94 7.44 -6.55 6.89
N VAL A 95 8.21 -6.39 5.82
CA VAL A 95 8.56 -7.49 4.92
C VAL A 95 9.88 -8.10 5.39
N MET A 96 9.90 -9.41 5.51
CA MET A 96 11.07 -10.16 5.96
C MET A 96 11.96 -10.55 4.79
N GLU A 97 13.19 -10.96 5.08
CA GLU A 97 14.16 -11.32 4.04
C GLU A 97 13.72 -12.52 3.19
N ASP A 98 12.95 -13.43 3.75
CA ASP A 98 12.46 -14.61 3.02
C ASP A 98 11.24 -14.33 2.14
N GLY A 99 10.78 -13.06 2.09
CA GLY A 99 9.62 -12.66 1.31
C GLY A 99 8.31 -12.71 2.05
N SER A 100 8.27 -13.26 3.26
CA SER A 100 7.08 -13.19 4.11
C SER A 100 6.93 -11.80 4.71
N PHE A 101 5.77 -11.52 5.29
CA PHE A 101 5.56 -10.24 5.98
C PHE A 101 4.84 -10.46 7.30
N VAL A 102 5.01 -9.50 8.19
CA VAL A 102 4.27 -9.43 9.45
C VAL A 102 3.56 -8.08 9.51
N SER A 103 2.37 -8.09 10.07
CA SER A 103 1.61 -6.86 10.30
C SER A 103 1.25 -6.74 11.77
N GLY A 104 1.20 -5.52 12.25
CA GLY A 104 0.88 -5.22 13.64
C GLY A 104 -0.33 -4.32 13.77
N LYS A 105 -1.13 -4.57 14.81
CA LYS A 105 -2.27 -3.73 15.12
C LYS A 105 -1.78 -2.44 15.78
N LYS A 106 -2.42 -1.34 15.45
CA LYS A 106 -2.16 -0.08 16.13
C LYS A 106 -2.69 -0.14 17.56
N ILE A 107 -1.84 0.21 18.50
CA ILE A 107 -2.16 0.23 19.92
C ILE A 107 -2.60 1.65 20.32
#